data_ab661525413c8f6a81f8584c6bb6cbdf
#
_entry.id   ab661525413c8f6a81f8584c6bb6cbdf
#
_cell.length_a   1.000
_cell.length_b   1.000
_cell.length_c   1.000
_cell.angle_alpha   90.00
_cell.angle_beta   90.00
_cell.angle_gamma   90.00
#
_symmetry.space_group_name_H-M   'P 1'
#
loop_
_entity.id
_entity.type
_entity.pdbx_description
1 polymer ?
#
loop_
_entity_poly.entity_id
_entity_poly.type
_entity_poly.pdbx_seq_one_letter_code
_entity_poly.pdbx_strand_id
1 'polypeptide(L)'
;MSNLEASYNLILNNLREISGIEDFYFKPIKPKLSDIELISLIILAEFKSIDSEHQLFREIKGFEIGPNIERSVYNRRKRKLFPFIEEIRMKMVDKLNESENYFIVDSMPLEVCKISRSFRSKICKDVDYAYPNKGFCASQNLHFYGYKLNAVCSISSVFQSFDISPASVHDIHYLQDIKLQMSDCVLLGDKGYLSQTIQLDLFKEVNIELETPKRKNQKDYKPQFYQFKKYRKRIETLFSQLCDQFMIRRNYAKTFQGFKTRILAKIATLTTIQYLNKFLFGRNINNLKINLI
;
A
#
# COMPACT_ATOMS: atom_id res chain seq x y z
N MET A 1 2.08 3.96 31.68
CA MET A 1 1.54 3.73 30.33
C MET A 1 2.53 2.83 29.58
N SER A 2 2.08 1.74 28.99
CA SER A 2 2.98 0.86 28.21
C SER A 2 3.43 1.57 26.93
N ASN A 3 4.59 1.22 26.38
CA ASN A 3 5.08 1.78 25.11
C ASN A 3 4.07 1.58 23.95
N LEU A 4 3.28 0.50 24.00
CA LEU A 4 2.26 0.20 23.02
C LEU A 4 1.06 1.16 23.11
N GLU A 5 0.60 1.45 24.32
CA GLU A 5 -0.50 2.38 24.59
C GLU A 5 -0.14 3.82 24.25
N ALA A 6 1.08 4.23 24.58
CA ALA A 6 1.58 5.54 24.23
C ALA A 6 1.71 5.72 22.70
N SER A 7 2.19 4.68 21.97
CA SER A 7 2.23 4.67 20.50
C SER A 7 0.81 4.73 19.91
N TYR A 8 -0.15 4.03 20.51
CA TYR A 8 -1.56 4.08 20.09
C TYR A 8 -2.14 5.49 20.21
N ASN A 9 -1.97 6.13 21.36
CA ASN A 9 -2.50 7.47 21.62
C ASN A 9 -1.88 8.52 20.69
N LEU A 10 -0.58 8.40 20.39
CA LEU A 10 0.09 9.27 19.42
C LEU A 10 -0.51 9.11 18.01
N ILE A 11 -0.68 7.88 17.55
CA ILE A 11 -1.32 7.60 16.24
C ILE A 11 -2.75 8.15 16.22
N LEU A 12 -3.55 7.86 17.25
CA LEU A 12 -4.94 8.28 17.35
C LEU A 12 -5.10 9.80 17.29
N ASN A 13 -4.31 10.54 18.07
CA ASN A 13 -4.38 12.00 18.10
C ASN A 13 -4.08 12.59 16.72
N ASN A 14 -3.05 12.10 16.04
CA ASN A 14 -2.71 12.57 14.70
C ASN A 14 -3.78 12.20 13.65
N LEU A 15 -4.35 10.99 13.72
CA LEU A 15 -5.41 10.60 12.80
C LEU A 15 -6.71 11.39 13.03
N ARG A 16 -7.02 11.75 14.27
CA ARG A 16 -8.16 12.66 14.59
C ARG A 16 -7.96 14.03 13.96
N GLU A 17 -6.78 14.60 14.07
CA GLU A 17 -6.44 15.89 13.46
C GLU A 17 -6.54 15.85 11.92
N ILE A 18 -6.04 14.77 11.28
CA ILE A 18 -6.06 14.62 9.82
C ILE A 18 -7.49 14.35 9.31
N SER A 19 -8.22 13.49 9.99
CA SER A 19 -9.56 13.05 9.58
C SER A 19 -10.62 14.11 9.85
N GLY A 20 -10.62 14.73 11.05
CA GLY A 20 -11.70 15.57 11.55
C GLY A 20 -13.00 14.82 11.88
N ILE A 21 -13.01 13.49 11.76
CA ILE A 21 -14.20 12.63 11.89
C ILE A 21 -13.89 11.45 12.82
N GLU A 22 -14.80 11.15 13.75
CA GLU A 22 -14.68 10.00 14.67
C GLU A 22 -15.29 8.73 14.08
N ASP A 23 -16.49 8.85 13.47
CA ASP A 23 -17.24 7.73 12.88
C ASP A 23 -17.61 8.04 11.43
N PHE A 24 -17.21 7.17 10.49
CA PHE A 24 -17.30 7.40 9.05
C PHE A 24 -18.67 6.99 8.44
N TYR A 25 -19.45 6.22 9.16
CA TYR A 25 -20.78 5.82 8.70
C TYR A 25 -21.76 5.73 9.86
N PHE A 26 -23.04 5.94 9.55
CA PHE A 26 -24.11 5.84 10.55
C PHE A 26 -24.22 4.43 11.13
N LYS A 27 -24.35 4.34 12.45
CA LYS A 27 -24.57 3.11 13.20
C LYS A 27 -25.78 3.30 14.12
N PRO A 28 -26.81 2.46 14.00
CA PRO A 28 -28.01 2.57 14.86
C PRO A 28 -27.67 2.51 16.36
N ILE A 29 -26.66 1.71 16.70
CA ILE A 29 -26.12 1.60 18.07
C ILE A 29 -24.69 2.13 18.04
N LYS A 30 -24.40 3.16 18.83
CA LYS A 30 -23.05 3.71 18.95
C LYS A 30 -22.09 2.66 19.50
N PRO A 31 -21.03 2.30 18.79
CA PRO A 31 -20.07 1.34 19.27
C PRO A 31 -19.22 1.93 20.40
N LYS A 32 -18.73 1.09 21.30
CA LYS A 32 -17.83 1.51 22.39
C LYS A 32 -16.48 2.03 21.86
N LEU A 33 -16.06 1.56 20.68
CA LEU A 33 -14.83 1.98 19.99
C LEU A 33 -15.24 2.70 18.70
N SER A 34 -14.83 3.95 18.50
CA SER A 34 -15.09 4.74 17.28
C SER A 34 -14.39 4.13 16.06
N ASP A 35 -14.70 4.60 14.86
CA ASP A 35 -14.03 4.11 13.65
C ASP A 35 -12.57 4.58 13.58
N ILE A 36 -12.29 5.82 13.99
CA ILE A 36 -10.92 6.34 14.02
C ILE A 36 -10.04 5.61 15.05
N GLU A 37 -10.60 5.25 16.21
CA GLU A 37 -9.92 4.45 17.23
C GLU A 37 -9.59 3.05 16.68
N LEU A 38 -10.51 2.45 15.92
CA LEU A 38 -10.26 1.16 15.28
C LEU A 38 -9.20 1.24 14.18
N ILE A 39 -9.21 2.30 13.36
CA ILE A 39 -8.18 2.56 12.35
C ILE A 39 -6.81 2.74 13.01
N SER A 40 -6.76 3.48 14.12
CA SER A 40 -5.52 3.67 14.89
C SER A 40 -4.97 2.34 15.44
N LEU A 41 -5.86 1.45 15.88
CA LEU A 41 -5.48 0.11 16.32
C LEU A 41 -4.97 -0.77 15.17
N ILE A 42 -5.55 -0.63 13.97
CA ILE A 42 -5.07 -1.33 12.76
C ILE A 42 -3.65 -0.87 12.42
N ILE A 43 -3.41 0.44 12.40
CA ILE A 43 -2.10 1.03 12.10
C ILE A 43 -1.07 0.63 13.15
N LEU A 44 -1.43 0.68 14.44
CA LEU A 44 -0.56 0.23 15.52
C LEU A 44 -0.14 -1.24 15.37
N ALA A 45 -1.09 -2.13 15.03
CA ALA A 45 -0.80 -3.54 14.84
C ALA A 45 0.23 -3.76 13.73
N GLU A 46 0.06 -3.11 12.59
CA GLU A 46 1.00 -3.23 11.46
C GLU A 46 2.35 -2.54 11.79
N PHE A 47 2.35 -1.41 12.50
CA PHE A 47 3.58 -0.75 12.98
C PHE A 47 4.41 -1.65 13.89
N LYS A 48 3.77 -2.39 14.79
CA LYS A 48 4.42 -3.36 15.69
C LYS A 48 4.66 -4.73 15.03
N SER A 49 4.40 -4.85 13.73
CA SER A 49 4.53 -6.11 12.98
C SER A 49 3.72 -7.27 13.58
N ILE A 50 2.56 -6.96 14.18
CA ILE A 50 1.64 -7.96 14.73
C ILE A 50 0.75 -8.47 13.59
N ASP A 51 1.10 -9.59 12.98
CA ASP A 51 0.37 -10.15 11.84
C ASP A 51 -0.82 -11.04 12.23
N SER A 52 -0.93 -11.39 13.51
CA SER A 52 -2.02 -12.22 14.07
C SER A 52 -2.99 -11.39 14.91
N GLU A 53 -4.28 -11.40 14.54
CA GLU A 53 -5.34 -10.77 15.34
C GLU A 53 -5.44 -11.38 16.76
N HIS A 54 -5.19 -12.69 16.91
CA HIS A 54 -5.15 -13.31 18.22
C HIS A 54 -4.00 -12.77 19.09
N GLN A 55 -2.84 -12.49 18.51
CA GLN A 55 -1.74 -11.88 19.23
C GLN A 55 -2.09 -10.43 19.62
N LEU A 56 -2.61 -9.64 18.68
CA LEU A 56 -3.06 -8.27 18.96
C LEU A 56 -4.00 -8.22 20.17
N PHE A 57 -5.02 -9.08 20.17
CA PHE A 57 -6.02 -9.12 21.26
C PHE A 57 -5.46 -9.60 22.60
N ARG A 58 -4.39 -10.39 22.61
CA ARG A 58 -3.66 -10.72 23.85
C ARG A 58 -2.88 -9.52 24.39
N GLU A 59 -2.23 -8.76 23.49
CA GLU A 59 -1.42 -7.62 23.88
C GLU A 59 -2.25 -6.43 24.39
N ILE A 60 -3.42 -6.17 23.77
CA ILE A 60 -4.31 -5.06 24.19
C ILE A 60 -5.24 -5.43 25.35
N LYS A 61 -5.24 -6.66 25.83
CA LYS A 61 -6.16 -7.12 26.90
C LYS A 61 -6.08 -6.29 28.20
N GLY A 62 -4.89 -5.72 28.47
CA GLY A 62 -4.66 -4.88 29.64
C GLY A 62 -4.90 -3.37 29.41
N PHE A 63 -5.32 -2.95 28.23
CA PHE A 63 -5.57 -1.57 27.87
C PHE A 63 -7.05 -1.24 27.99
N GLU A 64 -7.38 0.04 28.18
CA GLU A 64 -8.77 0.51 28.19
C GLU A 64 -9.54 0.14 26.90
N ILE A 65 -8.83 0.00 25.78
CA ILE A 65 -9.39 -0.34 24.47
C ILE A 65 -9.76 -1.84 24.36
N GLY A 66 -9.00 -2.72 25.02
CA GLY A 66 -9.13 -4.16 24.88
C GLY A 66 -10.53 -4.71 25.15
N PRO A 67 -11.20 -4.31 26.25
CA PRO A 67 -12.54 -4.76 26.57
C PRO A 67 -13.64 -4.20 25.67
N ASN A 68 -13.33 -3.17 24.87
CA ASN A 68 -14.32 -2.42 24.12
C ASN A 68 -14.71 -3.05 22.77
N ILE A 69 -13.98 -4.07 22.32
CA ILE A 69 -14.25 -4.71 21.04
C ILE A 69 -13.88 -6.20 21.05
N GLU A 70 -14.74 -7.04 20.48
CA GLU A 70 -14.44 -8.45 20.21
C GLU A 70 -13.67 -8.60 18.90
N ARG A 71 -12.79 -9.62 18.81
CA ARG A 71 -11.98 -9.91 17.63
C ARG A 71 -12.82 -10.11 16.36
N SER A 72 -13.96 -10.79 16.46
CA SER A 72 -14.86 -11.01 15.32
C SER A 72 -15.44 -9.69 14.77
N VAL A 73 -15.83 -8.79 15.67
CA VAL A 73 -16.32 -7.45 15.34
C VAL A 73 -15.22 -6.59 14.76
N TYR A 74 -14.01 -6.62 15.33
CA TYR A 74 -12.83 -5.97 14.80
C TYR A 74 -12.55 -6.37 13.35
N ASN A 75 -12.50 -7.67 13.07
CA ASN A 75 -12.23 -8.21 11.73
C ASN A 75 -13.27 -7.76 10.71
N ARG A 76 -14.56 -7.78 11.08
CA ARG A 76 -15.66 -7.34 10.21
C ARG A 76 -15.61 -5.83 9.96
N ARG A 77 -15.41 -5.01 11.01
CA ARG A 77 -15.32 -3.55 10.89
C ARG A 77 -14.10 -3.12 10.11
N LYS A 78 -12.93 -3.73 10.34
CA LYS A 78 -11.68 -3.47 9.60
C LYS A 78 -11.89 -3.54 8.09
N ARG A 79 -12.63 -4.54 7.60
CA ARG A 79 -12.93 -4.66 6.16
C ARG A 79 -13.87 -3.58 5.64
N LYS A 80 -14.86 -3.16 6.45
CA LYS A 80 -15.78 -2.07 6.11
C LYS A 80 -15.09 -0.70 6.08
N LEU A 81 -14.05 -0.53 6.88
CA LEU A 81 -13.28 0.72 6.96
C LEU A 81 -12.23 0.88 5.85
N PHE A 82 -12.11 -0.07 4.93
CA PHE A 82 -11.15 -0.01 3.83
C PHE A 82 -11.17 1.35 3.07
N PRO A 83 -12.33 1.87 2.60
CA PRO A 83 -12.38 3.15 1.88
C PRO A 83 -11.90 4.33 2.74
N PHE A 84 -12.24 4.35 4.01
CA PHE A 84 -11.90 5.43 4.93
C PHE A 84 -10.42 5.41 5.34
N ILE A 85 -9.83 4.22 5.47
CA ILE A 85 -8.37 4.10 5.67
C ILE A 85 -7.64 4.69 4.46
N GLU A 86 -8.11 4.43 3.25
CA GLU A 86 -7.53 4.98 2.02
C GLU A 86 -7.74 6.50 1.94
N GLU A 87 -8.92 7.01 2.29
CA GLU A 87 -9.19 8.45 2.34
C GLU A 87 -8.23 9.18 3.30
N ILE A 88 -8.04 8.66 4.52
CA ILE A 88 -7.09 9.23 5.49
C ILE A 88 -5.66 9.17 4.94
N ARG A 89 -5.28 8.02 4.34
CA ARG A 89 -3.98 7.85 3.71
C ARG A 89 -3.76 8.90 2.62
N MET A 90 -4.73 9.14 1.75
CA MET A 90 -4.62 10.14 0.68
C MET A 90 -4.45 11.56 1.23
N LYS A 91 -5.18 11.96 2.29
CA LYS A 91 -4.96 13.26 2.95
C LYS A 91 -3.52 13.44 3.46
N MET A 92 -2.87 12.36 3.93
CA MET A 92 -1.45 12.38 4.31
C MET A 92 -0.53 12.47 3.09
N VAL A 93 -0.84 11.72 2.03
CA VAL A 93 -0.07 11.69 0.78
C VAL A 93 -0.07 13.06 0.12
N ASP A 94 -1.20 13.73 0.03
CA ASP A 94 -1.32 15.06 -0.56
C ASP A 94 -0.38 16.06 0.12
N LYS A 95 -0.32 16.03 1.45
CA LYS A 95 0.63 16.87 2.22
C LYS A 95 2.09 16.45 2.05
N LEU A 96 2.36 15.15 1.91
CA LEU A 96 3.72 14.64 1.75
C LEU A 96 4.28 14.93 0.36
N ASN A 97 3.44 14.87 -0.68
CA ASN A 97 3.80 15.02 -2.10
C ASN A 97 3.42 16.38 -2.70
N GLU A 98 3.10 17.38 -1.88
CA GLU A 98 2.60 18.71 -2.31
C GLU A 98 3.42 19.37 -3.43
N SER A 99 4.73 19.15 -3.47
CA SER A 99 5.63 19.72 -4.48
C SER A 99 6.26 18.68 -5.42
N GLU A 100 5.73 17.46 -5.44
CA GLU A 100 6.32 16.37 -6.23
C GLU A 100 5.73 16.31 -7.63
N ASN A 101 6.60 16.35 -8.64
CA ASN A 101 6.22 16.24 -10.05
C ASN A 101 6.77 14.96 -10.71
N TYR A 102 7.61 14.19 -10.01
CA TYR A 102 8.22 12.97 -10.53
C TYR A 102 7.73 11.77 -9.73
N PHE A 103 7.15 10.81 -10.45
CA PHE A 103 6.65 9.56 -9.87
C PHE A 103 7.26 8.36 -10.55
N ILE A 104 7.22 7.22 -9.88
CA ILE A 104 7.79 5.96 -10.34
C ILE A 104 6.70 4.91 -10.28
N VAL A 105 6.51 4.17 -11.37
CA VAL A 105 5.60 3.02 -11.43
C VAL A 105 6.37 1.72 -11.51
N ASP A 106 5.97 0.74 -10.71
CA ASP A 106 6.51 -0.62 -10.75
C ASP A 106 5.53 -1.61 -10.09
N SER A 107 5.81 -2.90 -10.21
CA SER A 107 5.03 -3.96 -9.58
C SER A 107 5.88 -4.95 -8.80
N MET A 108 5.28 -5.56 -7.77
CA MET A 108 5.91 -6.65 -7.02
C MET A 108 4.98 -7.85 -6.87
N PRO A 109 5.53 -9.11 -6.86
CA PRO A 109 4.73 -10.30 -6.66
C PRO A 109 4.23 -10.42 -5.22
N LEU A 110 2.95 -10.81 -5.08
CA LEU A 110 2.30 -11.15 -3.82
C LEU A 110 1.80 -12.60 -3.90
N GLU A 111 2.56 -13.51 -3.35
CA GLU A 111 2.20 -14.93 -3.34
C GLU A 111 1.03 -15.21 -2.39
N VAL A 112 0.07 -15.98 -2.85
CA VAL A 112 -1.05 -16.51 -2.05
C VAL A 112 -0.70 -17.86 -1.44
N CYS A 113 -0.01 -18.69 -2.21
CA CYS A 113 0.52 -19.98 -1.77
C CYS A 113 1.65 -20.45 -2.68
N LYS A 114 2.41 -21.44 -2.24
CA LYS A 114 3.44 -22.09 -3.09
C LYS A 114 2.82 -22.61 -4.39
N ILE A 115 3.50 -22.41 -5.50
CA ILE A 115 2.99 -22.77 -6.85
C ILE A 115 2.59 -24.25 -6.95
N SER A 116 3.30 -25.15 -6.25
CA SER A 116 2.95 -26.58 -6.17
C SER A 116 1.60 -26.86 -5.51
N ARG A 117 1.02 -25.90 -4.79
CA ARG A 117 -0.30 -26.01 -4.15
C ARG A 117 -1.39 -25.24 -4.90
N SER A 118 -1.07 -24.54 -5.98
CA SER A 118 -1.99 -23.63 -6.67
C SER A 118 -3.27 -24.32 -7.17
N PHE A 119 -3.18 -25.56 -7.66
CA PHE A 119 -4.30 -26.30 -8.25
C PHE A 119 -5.40 -26.66 -7.21
N ARG A 120 -5.05 -26.84 -5.92
CA ARG A 120 -5.98 -27.16 -4.82
C ARG A 120 -6.25 -25.99 -3.89
N SER A 121 -5.63 -24.84 -4.10
CA SER A 121 -5.84 -23.64 -3.29
C SER A 121 -7.24 -23.08 -3.50
N LYS A 122 -7.96 -22.82 -2.39
CA LYS A 122 -9.25 -22.12 -2.37
C LYS A 122 -9.13 -20.68 -1.87
N ILE A 123 -7.90 -20.19 -1.63
CA ILE A 123 -7.65 -18.87 -1.05
C ILE A 123 -7.98 -17.80 -2.08
N CYS A 124 -8.74 -16.77 -1.66
CA CYS A 124 -9.16 -15.63 -2.48
C CYS A 124 -9.91 -16.00 -3.77
N LYS A 125 -10.65 -17.13 -3.75
CA LYS A 125 -11.55 -17.55 -4.84
C LYS A 125 -13.02 -17.27 -4.50
N ASP A 126 -13.27 -16.15 -3.85
CA ASP A 126 -14.60 -15.67 -3.48
C ASP A 126 -15.16 -14.62 -4.46
N VAL A 127 -14.31 -14.11 -5.38
CA VAL A 127 -14.68 -13.09 -6.36
C VAL A 127 -14.08 -13.47 -7.71
N ASP A 128 -14.91 -13.80 -8.71
CA ASP A 128 -14.50 -14.41 -9.98
C ASP A 128 -13.49 -13.57 -10.77
N TYR A 129 -13.70 -12.26 -10.90
CA TYR A 129 -12.80 -11.37 -11.64
C TYR A 129 -11.42 -11.17 -10.94
N ALA A 130 -11.30 -11.58 -9.68
CA ALA A 130 -10.11 -11.39 -8.87
C ALA A 130 -9.46 -12.72 -8.45
N TYR A 131 -9.70 -13.82 -9.19
CA TYR A 131 -9.04 -15.09 -8.85
C TYR A 131 -7.52 -14.97 -9.00
N PRO A 132 -6.76 -15.44 -7.99
CA PRO A 132 -5.32 -15.50 -8.09
C PRO A 132 -4.91 -16.49 -9.17
N ASN A 133 -3.85 -16.18 -9.89
CA ASN A 133 -3.37 -17.04 -10.97
C ASN A 133 -1.84 -17.12 -11.02
N LYS A 134 -1.29 -17.80 -12.02
CA LYS A 134 0.16 -17.95 -12.18
C LYS A 134 0.73 -16.73 -12.89
N GLY A 135 1.84 -16.21 -12.38
CA GLY A 135 2.62 -15.15 -12.98
C GLY A 135 4.12 -15.48 -12.97
N PHE A 136 4.88 -14.65 -13.64
CA PHE A 136 6.33 -14.74 -13.70
C PHE A 136 6.95 -13.41 -13.26
N CYS A 137 7.88 -13.46 -12.32
CA CYS A 137 8.67 -12.32 -11.89
C CYS A 137 10.04 -12.37 -12.56
N ALA A 138 10.27 -11.52 -13.56
CA ALA A 138 11.50 -11.53 -14.35
C ALA A 138 12.75 -11.16 -13.52
N SER A 139 12.63 -10.23 -12.58
CA SER A 139 13.74 -9.79 -11.73
C SER A 139 14.24 -10.88 -10.79
N GLN A 140 13.37 -11.80 -10.37
CA GLN A 140 13.70 -12.94 -9.48
C GLN A 140 13.82 -14.26 -10.24
N ASN A 141 13.55 -14.28 -11.54
CA ASN A 141 13.46 -15.49 -12.37
C ASN A 141 12.58 -16.58 -11.73
N LEU A 142 11.41 -16.16 -11.20
CA LEU A 142 10.54 -17.03 -10.39
C LEU A 142 9.11 -17.01 -10.89
N HIS A 143 8.53 -18.20 -11.08
CA HIS A 143 7.09 -18.37 -11.23
C HIS A 143 6.41 -18.36 -9.85
N PHE A 144 5.31 -17.64 -9.74
CA PHE A 144 4.54 -17.57 -8.51
C PHE A 144 3.03 -17.70 -8.78
N TYR A 145 2.26 -17.95 -7.72
CA TYR A 145 0.79 -18.02 -7.78
C TYR A 145 0.19 -17.02 -6.80
N GLY A 146 -0.56 -16.05 -7.32
CA GLY A 146 -1.15 -15.01 -6.49
C GLY A 146 -1.52 -13.76 -7.28
N TYR A 147 -1.05 -12.64 -6.79
CA TYR A 147 -1.31 -11.29 -7.27
C TYR A 147 -0.03 -10.52 -7.55
N LYS A 148 -0.16 -9.38 -8.22
CA LYS A 148 0.83 -8.30 -8.23
C LYS A 148 0.30 -7.11 -7.47
N LEU A 149 1.16 -6.48 -6.68
CA LEU A 149 0.96 -5.13 -6.20
C LEU A 149 1.57 -4.20 -7.24
N ASN A 150 0.72 -3.52 -7.99
CA ASN A 150 1.13 -2.41 -8.84
C ASN A 150 1.10 -1.14 -7.99
N ALA A 151 2.11 -0.31 -8.09
CA ALA A 151 2.18 0.90 -7.27
C ALA A 151 2.86 2.05 -8.00
N VAL A 152 2.45 3.26 -7.64
CA VAL A 152 3.13 4.51 -7.98
C VAL A 152 3.65 5.13 -6.69
N CYS A 153 4.90 5.56 -6.68
CA CYS A 153 5.44 6.36 -5.60
C CYS A 153 6.15 7.61 -6.12
N SER A 154 6.24 8.65 -5.29
CA SER A 154 7.06 9.83 -5.56
C SER A 154 8.55 9.52 -5.45
N ILE A 155 9.41 10.40 -5.98
CA ILE A 155 10.86 10.29 -5.80
C ILE A 155 11.31 10.45 -4.34
N SER A 156 10.46 11.04 -3.49
CA SER A 156 10.63 11.09 -2.04
C SER A 156 10.28 9.77 -1.35
N SER A 157 9.85 8.74 -2.10
CA SER A 157 9.46 7.41 -1.59
C SER A 157 8.14 7.39 -0.80
N VAL A 158 7.13 8.12 -1.27
CA VAL A 158 5.75 8.08 -0.72
C VAL A 158 4.85 7.39 -1.74
N PHE A 159 4.10 6.36 -1.32
CA PHE A 159 3.13 5.70 -2.20
C PHE A 159 1.98 6.64 -2.54
N GLN A 160 1.88 7.04 -3.81
CA GLN A 160 0.79 7.85 -4.35
C GLN A 160 -0.46 7.00 -4.55
N SER A 161 -0.33 5.95 -5.35
CA SER A 161 -1.44 5.03 -5.62
C SER A 161 -0.95 3.59 -5.70
N PHE A 162 -1.88 2.65 -5.59
CA PHE A 162 -1.60 1.22 -5.77
C PHE A 162 -2.88 0.47 -6.16
N ASP A 163 -2.67 -0.66 -6.84
CA ASP A 163 -3.73 -1.65 -7.13
C ASP A 163 -3.20 -3.07 -7.00
N ILE A 164 -4.13 -4.02 -6.88
CA ILE A 164 -3.84 -5.45 -6.77
C ILE A 164 -4.50 -6.18 -7.92
N SER A 165 -3.70 -6.64 -8.86
CA SER A 165 -4.15 -7.42 -10.03
C SER A 165 -3.76 -8.90 -9.93
N PRO A 166 -4.51 -9.83 -10.54
CA PRO A 166 -4.07 -11.22 -10.70
C PRO A 166 -2.70 -11.30 -11.38
N ALA A 167 -1.87 -12.27 -10.98
CA ALA A 167 -0.46 -12.34 -11.37
C ALA A 167 -0.19 -12.41 -12.88
N SER A 168 -1.13 -12.91 -13.69
CA SER A 168 -1.00 -12.97 -15.15
C SER A 168 -1.28 -11.65 -15.87
N VAL A 169 -1.93 -10.69 -15.21
CA VAL A 169 -2.24 -9.38 -15.80
C VAL A 169 -0.94 -8.64 -16.06
N HIS A 170 -0.78 -8.11 -17.27
CA HIS A 170 0.43 -7.38 -17.64
C HIS A 170 0.44 -6.00 -16.95
N ASP A 171 1.60 -5.58 -16.44
CA ASP A 171 1.76 -4.35 -15.63
C ASP A 171 1.31 -3.09 -16.37
N ILE A 172 1.40 -3.09 -17.69
CA ILE A 172 0.98 -1.98 -18.56
C ILE A 172 -0.51 -1.58 -18.38
N HIS A 173 -1.37 -2.54 -18.00
CA HIS A 173 -2.80 -2.27 -17.80
C HIS A 173 -3.04 -1.33 -16.61
N TYR A 174 -2.15 -1.31 -15.63
CA TYR A 174 -2.25 -0.40 -14.50
C TYR A 174 -2.12 1.09 -14.89
N LEU A 175 -1.51 1.38 -16.03
CA LEU A 175 -1.42 2.76 -16.57
C LEU A 175 -2.81 3.36 -16.85
N GLN A 176 -3.82 2.55 -17.14
CA GLN A 176 -5.20 3.02 -17.31
C GLN A 176 -5.82 3.49 -15.99
N ASP A 177 -5.49 2.81 -14.88
CA ASP A 177 -5.96 3.20 -13.55
C ASP A 177 -5.24 4.48 -13.07
N ILE A 178 -3.94 4.61 -13.37
CA ILE A 178 -3.14 5.80 -13.08
C ILE A 178 -3.75 7.04 -13.74
N LYS A 179 -4.19 6.93 -14.99
CA LYS A 179 -4.85 8.00 -15.75
C LYS A 179 -6.08 8.59 -15.04
N LEU A 180 -6.78 7.78 -14.25
CA LEU A 180 -7.95 8.22 -13.46
C LEU A 180 -7.58 8.88 -12.12
N GLN A 181 -6.32 8.77 -11.71
CA GLN A 181 -5.87 9.13 -10.35
C GLN A 181 -4.85 10.26 -10.32
N MET A 182 -4.19 10.54 -11.44
CA MET A 182 -3.07 11.48 -11.53
C MET A 182 -3.11 12.27 -12.83
N SER A 183 -2.53 13.47 -12.81
CA SER A 183 -2.31 14.34 -13.99
C SER A 183 -1.03 15.17 -13.80
N ASP A 184 -0.60 15.85 -14.86
CA ASP A 184 0.42 16.91 -14.83
C ASP A 184 1.75 16.48 -14.17
N CYS A 185 2.28 15.32 -14.52
CA CYS A 185 3.50 14.81 -13.92
C CYS A 185 4.37 13.98 -14.88
N VAL A 186 5.60 13.72 -14.47
CA VAL A 186 6.50 12.77 -15.14
C VAL A 186 6.44 11.42 -14.42
N LEU A 187 6.10 10.36 -15.15
CA LEU A 187 6.00 9.00 -14.64
C LEU A 187 7.16 8.15 -15.17
N LEU A 188 7.98 7.62 -14.28
CA LEU A 188 9.14 6.79 -14.61
C LEU A 188 8.77 5.30 -14.51
N GLY A 189 8.75 4.59 -15.63
CA GLY A 189 8.50 3.15 -15.69
C GLY A 189 9.73 2.34 -16.11
N ASP A 190 9.63 1.03 -15.98
CA ASP A 190 10.60 0.11 -16.57
C ASP A 190 10.26 -0.19 -18.05
N LYS A 191 11.03 -1.08 -18.69
CA LYS A 191 10.79 -1.50 -20.09
C LYS A 191 9.47 -2.25 -20.29
N GLY A 192 8.87 -2.78 -19.23
CA GLY A 192 7.57 -3.44 -19.24
C GLY A 192 6.41 -2.49 -19.52
N TYR A 193 6.60 -1.20 -19.24
CA TYR A 193 5.59 -0.17 -19.50
C TYR A 193 5.73 0.52 -20.87
N LEU A 194 6.61 0.03 -21.75
CA LEU A 194 6.86 0.63 -23.04
C LEU A 194 5.70 0.36 -24.01
N SER A 195 4.95 1.41 -24.34
CA SER A 195 3.87 1.39 -25.34
C SER A 195 3.65 2.80 -25.88
N GLN A 196 3.90 3.01 -27.18
CA GLN A 196 3.68 4.32 -27.81
C GLN A 196 2.21 4.77 -27.71
N THR A 197 1.28 3.87 -27.91
CA THR A 197 -0.16 4.20 -27.86
C THR A 197 -0.55 4.71 -26.49
N ILE A 198 -0.16 4.01 -25.41
CA ILE A 198 -0.50 4.40 -24.04
C ILE A 198 0.27 5.67 -23.62
N GLN A 199 1.53 5.84 -24.03
CA GLN A 199 2.29 7.05 -23.79
C GLN A 199 1.61 8.29 -24.37
N LEU A 200 1.15 8.19 -25.62
CA LEU A 200 0.42 9.28 -26.30
C LEU A 200 -0.94 9.56 -25.63
N ASP A 201 -1.64 8.53 -25.20
CA ASP A 201 -2.93 8.63 -24.53
C ASP A 201 -2.77 9.35 -23.18
N LEU A 202 -1.82 8.92 -22.33
CA LEU A 202 -1.51 9.56 -21.06
C LEU A 202 -1.11 11.03 -21.22
N PHE A 203 -0.28 11.34 -22.22
CA PHE A 203 0.13 12.72 -22.47
C PHE A 203 -1.04 13.59 -22.93
N LYS A 204 -1.86 13.13 -23.87
CA LYS A 204 -2.95 13.90 -24.44
C LYS A 204 -4.11 14.14 -23.48
N GLU A 205 -4.46 13.14 -22.68
CA GLU A 205 -5.68 13.20 -21.84
C GLU A 205 -5.42 13.79 -20.46
N VAL A 206 -4.27 13.48 -19.86
CA VAL A 206 -3.97 13.85 -18.46
C VAL A 206 -2.60 14.49 -18.27
N ASN A 207 -1.92 14.86 -19.35
CA ASN A 207 -0.59 15.52 -19.31
C ASN A 207 0.44 14.75 -18.47
N ILE A 208 0.43 13.41 -18.58
CA ILE A 208 1.46 12.56 -17.95
C ILE A 208 2.52 12.20 -18.99
N GLU A 209 3.78 12.60 -18.72
CA GLU A 209 4.94 12.20 -19.52
C GLU A 209 5.49 10.87 -19.01
N LEU A 210 5.19 9.76 -19.72
CA LEU A 210 5.70 8.44 -19.35
C LEU A 210 7.10 8.20 -19.92
N GLU A 211 8.11 8.21 -19.06
CA GLU A 211 9.50 7.96 -19.38
C GLU A 211 9.91 6.52 -19.10
N THR A 212 10.25 5.79 -20.17
CA THR A 212 10.71 4.40 -20.09
C THR A 212 12.06 4.20 -20.79
N PRO A 213 12.92 3.28 -20.32
CA PRO A 213 14.18 2.98 -20.98
C PRO A 213 13.92 2.35 -22.36
N LYS A 214 14.44 2.95 -23.43
CA LYS A 214 14.39 2.38 -24.78
C LYS A 214 15.19 1.07 -24.87
N ARG A 215 14.76 0.15 -25.71
CA ARG A 215 15.49 -1.09 -26.00
C ARG A 215 16.68 -0.77 -26.94
N LYS A 216 17.83 -1.43 -26.74
CA LYS A 216 19.05 -1.19 -27.53
C LYS A 216 18.88 -1.41 -29.05
N ASN A 217 17.89 -2.22 -29.43
CA ASN A 217 17.57 -2.52 -30.84
C ASN A 217 16.57 -1.54 -31.48
N GLN A 218 16.14 -0.51 -30.77
CA GLN A 218 15.26 0.53 -31.32
C GLN A 218 16.09 1.57 -32.11
N LYS A 219 15.58 2.02 -33.27
CA LYS A 219 16.25 3.01 -34.14
C LYS A 219 16.60 4.32 -33.40
N ASP A 220 15.73 4.74 -32.46
CA ASP A 220 15.89 5.96 -31.67
C ASP A 220 16.45 5.69 -30.28
N TYR A 221 17.29 4.68 -30.14
CA TYR A 221 17.89 4.36 -28.85
C TYR A 221 18.69 5.56 -28.32
N LYS A 222 18.31 6.04 -27.12
CA LYS A 222 19.08 6.97 -26.31
C LYS A 222 19.25 6.37 -24.92
N PRO A 223 20.46 6.45 -24.32
CA PRO A 223 20.65 6.07 -22.93
C PRO A 223 19.69 6.85 -22.03
N GLN A 224 19.03 6.15 -21.10
CA GLN A 224 18.18 6.81 -20.11
C GLN A 224 19.02 7.72 -19.22
N PHE A 225 18.49 8.88 -18.91
CA PHE A 225 19.13 9.85 -18.04
C PHE A 225 19.50 9.22 -16.69
N TYR A 226 20.71 9.47 -16.22
CA TYR A 226 21.26 8.78 -15.02
C TYR A 226 20.41 8.97 -13.78
N GLN A 227 19.84 10.18 -13.59
CA GLN A 227 18.97 10.48 -12.46
C GLN A 227 17.70 9.62 -12.45
N PHE A 228 17.10 9.33 -13.62
CA PHE A 228 15.91 8.48 -13.72
C PHE A 228 16.20 7.05 -13.26
N LYS A 229 17.38 6.51 -13.57
CA LYS A 229 17.81 5.21 -13.03
C LYS A 229 17.94 5.24 -11.50
N LYS A 230 18.43 6.34 -10.94
CA LYS A 230 18.57 6.51 -9.49
C LYS A 230 17.19 6.62 -8.83
N TYR A 231 16.25 7.37 -9.42
CA TYR A 231 14.90 7.53 -8.90
C TYR A 231 14.15 6.19 -8.88
N ARG A 232 14.23 5.39 -9.94
CA ARG A 232 13.56 4.09 -10.00
C ARG A 232 13.93 3.13 -8.86
N LYS A 233 15.14 3.22 -8.33
CA LYS A 233 15.52 2.43 -7.15
C LYS A 233 14.69 2.74 -5.88
N ARG A 234 13.99 3.88 -5.86
CA ARG A 234 13.16 4.25 -4.71
C ARG A 234 12.00 3.29 -4.49
N ILE A 235 11.29 2.92 -5.55
CA ILE A 235 10.16 2.00 -5.43
C ILE A 235 10.64 0.59 -5.05
N GLU A 236 11.79 0.14 -5.55
CA GLU A 236 12.40 -1.13 -5.15
C GLU A 236 12.72 -1.14 -3.64
N THR A 237 13.25 -0.01 -3.13
CA THR A 237 13.50 0.17 -1.68
C THR A 237 12.21 0.11 -0.88
N LEU A 238 11.14 0.78 -1.33
CA LEU A 238 9.84 0.74 -0.68
C LEU A 238 9.26 -0.69 -0.65
N PHE A 239 9.36 -1.43 -1.75
CA PHE A 239 8.92 -2.82 -1.80
C PHE A 239 9.72 -3.70 -0.84
N SER A 240 11.03 -3.49 -0.73
CA SER A 240 11.87 -4.18 0.27
C SER A 240 11.41 -3.83 1.70
N GLN A 241 11.16 -2.58 2.01
CA GLN A 241 10.66 -2.15 3.31
C GLN A 241 9.30 -2.76 3.65
N LEU A 242 8.38 -2.85 2.67
CA LEU A 242 7.11 -3.55 2.86
C LEU A 242 7.31 -5.05 3.15
N CYS A 243 8.30 -5.68 2.53
CA CYS A 243 8.61 -7.09 2.79
C CYS A 243 9.25 -7.29 4.16
N ASP A 244 10.26 -6.51 4.50
CA ASP A 244 11.14 -6.74 5.64
C ASP A 244 10.53 -6.22 6.95
N GLN A 245 9.92 -5.02 6.91
CA GLN A 245 9.39 -4.38 8.11
C GLN A 245 7.91 -4.68 8.31
N PHE A 246 7.11 -4.62 7.24
CA PHE A 246 5.66 -4.82 7.33
C PHE A 246 5.23 -6.23 6.95
N MET A 247 6.15 -7.13 6.59
CA MET A 247 5.87 -8.52 6.25
C MET A 247 4.71 -8.67 5.26
N ILE A 248 4.68 -7.86 4.18
CA ILE A 248 3.55 -7.79 3.25
C ILE A 248 3.25 -9.15 2.58
N ARG A 249 4.26 -9.98 2.41
CA ARG A 249 4.15 -11.35 1.85
C ARG A 249 3.48 -12.34 2.82
N ARG A 250 3.39 -12.02 4.11
CA ARG A 250 2.70 -12.84 5.12
C ARG A 250 1.24 -12.45 5.21
N ASN A 251 0.46 -12.80 4.20
CA ASN A 251 -0.97 -12.53 4.17
C ASN A 251 -1.77 -13.83 4.23
N TYR A 252 -2.40 -14.09 5.38
CA TYR A 252 -3.17 -15.32 5.66
C TYR A 252 -4.67 -15.15 5.43
N ALA A 253 -5.11 -14.08 4.79
CA ALA A 253 -6.52 -13.86 4.47
C ALA A 253 -7.03 -14.96 3.52
N LYS A 254 -8.28 -15.39 3.73
CA LYS A 254 -8.92 -16.41 2.91
C LYS A 254 -9.78 -15.82 1.79
N THR A 255 -10.22 -14.57 1.95
CA THR A 255 -11.04 -13.82 1.00
C THR A 255 -10.24 -12.71 0.34
N PHE A 256 -10.58 -12.36 -0.89
CA PHE A 256 -9.92 -11.27 -1.62
C PHE A 256 -10.06 -9.93 -0.90
N GLN A 257 -11.26 -9.62 -0.37
CA GLN A 257 -11.44 -8.40 0.42
C GLN A 257 -10.57 -8.36 1.67
N GLY A 258 -10.43 -9.49 2.38
CA GLY A 258 -9.52 -9.57 3.53
C GLY A 258 -8.06 -9.41 3.12
N PHE A 259 -7.67 -9.96 1.96
CA PHE A 259 -6.32 -9.83 1.39
C PHE A 259 -6.00 -8.37 1.08
N LYS A 260 -6.88 -7.67 0.35
CA LYS A 260 -6.75 -6.23 0.04
C LYS A 260 -6.64 -5.37 1.30
N THR A 261 -7.51 -5.62 2.28
CA THR A 261 -7.52 -4.84 3.52
C THR A 261 -6.20 -4.93 4.29
N ARG A 262 -5.57 -6.11 4.30
CA ARG A 262 -4.25 -6.29 4.94
C ARG A 262 -3.14 -5.57 4.17
N ILE A 263 -3.19 -5.56 2.84
CA ILE A 263 -2.22 -4.80 2.01
C ILE A 263 -2.36 -3.30 2.27
N LEU A 264 -3.60 -2.77 2.20
CA LEU A 264 -3.84 -1.36 2.48
C LEU A 264 -3.39 -0.96 3.88
N ALA A 265 -3.68 -1.77 4.91
CA ALA A 265 -3.27 -1.47 6.28
C ALA A 265 -1.74 -1.27 6.39
N LYS A 266 -0.94 -2.08 5.70
CA LYS A 266 0.52 -1.97 5.69
C LYS A 266 1.01 -0.72 4.97
N ILE A 267 0.44 -0.41 3.81
CA ILE A 267 0.77 0.80 3.04
C ILE A 267 0.34 2.05 3.82
N ALA A 268 -0.86 2.06 4.40
CA ALA A 268 -1.35 3.16 5.22
C ALA A 268 -0.47 3.39 6.46
N THR A 269 0.00 2.30 7.10
CA THR A 269 0.91 2.40 8.25
C THR A 269 2.25 2.99 7.83
N LEU A 270 2.83 2.56 6.70
CA LEU A 270 4.06 3.13 6.17
C LEU A 270 3.88 4.64 5.92
N THR A 271 2.79 5.05 5.25
CA THR A 271 2.48 6.46 4.99
C THR A 271 2.29 7.25 6.30
N THR A 272 1.63 6.67 7.30
CA THR A 272 1.46 7.30 8.61
C THR A 272 2.81 7.56 9.29
N ILE A 273 3.74 6.59 9.26
CA ILE A 273 5.08 6.77 9.83
C ILE A 273 5.83 7.87 9.08
N GLN A 274 5.76 7.91 7.76
CA GLN A 274 6.35 8.97 6.94
C GLN A 274 5.79 10.35 7.30
N TYR A 275 4.48 10.44 7.48
CA TYR A 275 3.79 11.66 7.89
C TYR A 275 4.26 12.13 9.27
N LEU A 276 4.27 11.25 10.27
CA LEU A 276 4.74 11.55 11.61
C LEU A 276 6.21 11.97 11.62
N ASN A 277 7.06 11.31 10.83
CA ASN A 277 8.47 11.68 10.69
C ASN A 277 8.64 13.11 10.18
N LYS A 278 7.90 13.50 9.13
CA LYS A 278 8.03 14.84 8.52
C LYS A 278 7.43 15.93 9.42
N PHE A 279 6.18 15.75 9.85
CA PHE A 279 5.40 16.83 10.42
C PHE A 279 5.42 16.90 11.96
N LEU A 280 5.62 15.75 12.62
CA LEU A 280 5.66 15.72 14.07
C LEU A 280 7.09 15.71 14.63
N PHE A 281 7.97 14.91 14.02
CA PHE A 281 9.31 14.68 14.57
C PHE A 281 10.44 15.43 13.85
N GLY A 282 10.17 16.08 12.69
CA GLY A 282 11.19 16.72 11.87
C GLY A 282 12.30 15.77 11.39
N ARG A 283 11.96 14.50 11.18
CA ARG A 283 12.90 13.42 10.80
C ARG A 283 12.82 13.14 9.31
N ASN A 284 13.84 12.44 8.80
CA ASN A 284 13.77 11.92 7.42
C ASN A 284 12.58 10.96 7.28
N ILE A 285 11.73 11.20 6.28
CA ILE A 285 10.49 10.43 6.04
C ILE A 285 10.74 8.93 5.85
N ASN A 286 11.89 8.55 5.31
CA ASN A 286 12.25 7.17 5.03
C ASN A 286 12.89 6.44 6.23
N ASN A 287 12.97 7.08 7.39
CA ASN A 287 13.43 6.45 8.62
C ASN A 287 12.28 5.68 9.28
N LEU A 288 11.95 4.49 8.74
CA LEU A 288 10.79 3.71 9.16
C LEU A 288 11.06 2.80 10.37
N LYS A 289 12.34 2.46 10.66
CA LYS A 289 12.74 1.59 11.78
C LYS A 289 12.97 2.41 13.04
N ILE A 290 11.94 3.06 13.54
CA ILE A 290 12.02 3.93 14.74
C ILE A 290 11.01 3.52 15.79
N ASN A 291 11.28 3.85 17.03
CA ASN A 291 10.26 3.91 18.05
C ASN A 291 9.48 5.23 17.89
N LEU A 292 8.16 5.16 17.97
CA LEU A 292 7.30 6.35 17.96
C LEU A 292 7.41 7.11 19.28
N ILE A 293 7.83 6.39 20.34
CA ILE A 293 8.03 6.91 21.69
C ILE A 293 9.26 6.25 22.29
#